data_f6d40989b2fba7f193930e09e4e28fde
#
_entry.id   f6d40989b2fba7f193930e09e4e28fde
#
_cell.length_a   1.000
_cell.length_b   1.000
_cell.length_c   1.000
_cell.angle_alpha   90.00
_cell.angle_beta   90.00
_cell.angle_gamma   90.00
#
_symmetry.space_group_name_H-M   'P 1'
#
loop_
_entity.id
_entity.type
_entity.pdbx_description
1 polymer ?
#
loop_
_entity_poly.entity_id
_entity_poly.type
_entity_poly.pdbx_seq_one_letter_code
_entity_poly.pdbx_strand_id
1 'polypeptide(L)'
;MNMSVLSNINAADSSKTKMEADFARAYQAQLAWSQRKIADRTAVLSRLRSLLVESRHLIAKAIESESRQDFRETITSELMPLADAAKWLNKRAKRILAPRYLDGGGSPLWLGRLRSTVHRVPLGLVMIIGTWNYPLFLPGVQILHALAAGNAVVLKPAPGCDRVSYLLVSLLIRAGVPAELIVLLDSTVESARQAIEIGVDKVIMTGSSRSGRKVLHALAETLTPSVMELSGCDAMYVLPGADMHRVCDLLVFGLRLNGGATCMAPRRVFVPKKSAEVFHRLLQQRLEDPRQKSWTTKVSPQTYQQLWDGVEDAIRKGARVFSGEPQRSEMAIANEPSKLVVCGHLSMRTRFPSSCPKDGITRYFSL
;
A
#
# COMPACT_ATOMS: atom_id res chain seq x y z
N MET A 1 32.14 -29.12 10.57
CA MET A 1 31.53 -27.83 10.19
C MET A 1 31.28 -27.90 8.70
N ASN A 2 30.02 -27.84 8.25
CA ASN A 2 29.62 -28.25 6.89
C ASN A 2 30.00 -27.15 5.88
N MET A 3 30.65 -27.52 4.78
CA MET A 3 31.09 -26.59 3.71
C MET A 3 29.95 -25.71 3.14
N SER A 4 28.72 -26.20 3.18
CA SER A 4 27.52 -25.42 2.80
C SER A 4 27.18 -24.26 3.76
N VAL A 5 27.54 -24.36 5.03
CA VAL A 5 27.34 -23.28 6.01
C VAL A 5 28.36 -22.18 5.80
N LEU A 6 29.62 -22.53 5.50
CA LEU A 6 30.68 -21.56 5.20
C LEU A 6 30.43 -20.80 3.89
N SER A 7 29.92 -21.47 2.84
CA SER A 7 29.57 -20.81 1.59
C SER A 7 28.41 -19.82 1.75
N ASN A 8 27.42 -20.13 2.57
CA ASN A 8 26.29 -19.24 2.86
C ASN A 8 26.71 -18.03 3.71
N ILE A 9 27.62 -18.19 4.67
CA ILE A 9 28.14 -17.07 5.48
C ILE A 9 28.94 -16.12 4.60
N ASN A 10 29.82 -16.62 3.73
CA ASN A 10 30.62 -15.79 2.83
C ASN A 10 29.78 -15.04 1.78
N ALA A 11 28.70 -15.66 1.28
CA ALA A 11 27.77 -15.01 0.35
C ALA A 11 26.93 -13.90 1.03
N ALA A 12 26.52 -14.11 2.27
CA ALA A 12 25.77 -13.13 3.05
C ALA A 12 26.64 -11.91 3.40
N ASP A 13 27.90 -12.11 3.80
CA ASP A 13 28.85 -11.03 4.09
C ASP A 13 29.19 -10.22 2.83
N SER A 14 29.39 -10.88 1.69
CA SER A 14 29.59 -10.21 0.41
C SER A 14 28.41 -9.35 -0.02
N SER A 15 27.18 -9.83 0.23
CA SER A 15 25.95 -9.09 -0.06
C SER A 15 25.79 -7.86 0.83
N LYS A 16 26.08 -7.98 2.13
CA LYS A 16 26.00 -6.88 3.10
C LYS A 16 27.03 -5.78 2.77
N THR A 17 28.29 -6.15 2.52
CA THR A 17 29.36 -5.21 2.15
C THR A 17 29.00 -4.43 0.87
N LYS A 18 28.43 -5.11 -0.13
CA LYS A 18 27.95 -4.45 -1.34
C LYS A 18 26.84 -3.44 -1.02
N MET A 19 25.88 -3.81 -0.18
CA MET A 19 24.77 -2.94 0.21
C MET A 19 25.27 -1.70 0.97
N GLU A 20 26.24 -1.85 1.88
CA GLU A 20 26.89 -0.74 2.58
C GLU A 20 27.55 0.24 1.60
N ALA A 21 28.28 -0.27 0.59
CA ALA A 21 28.87 0.56 -0.45
C ALA A 21 27.81 1.27 -1.31
N ASP A 22 26.70 0.59 -1.65
CA ASP A 22 25.59 1.19 -2.38
C ASP A 22 24.93 2.33 -1.56
N PHE A 23 24.73 2.15 -0.25
CA PHE A 23 24.20 3.17 0.63
C PHE A 23 25.13 4.38 0.75
N ALA A 24 26.42 4.14 0.89
CA ALA A 24 27.40 5.23 0.92
C ALA A 24 27.35 6.07 -0.36
N ARG A 25 27.26 5.42 -1.54
CA ARG A 25 27.10 6.12 -2.82
C ARG A 25 25.78 6.90 -2.89
N ALA A 26 24.69 6.30 -2.39
CA ALA A 26 23.38 6.94 -2.37
C ALA A 26 23.37 8.19 -1.46
N TYR A 27 24.05 8.17 -0.32
CA TYR A 27 24.21 9.33 0.55
C TYR A 27 24.98 10.45 -0.15
N GLN A 28 26.09 10.15 -0.84
CA GLN A 28 26.85 11.17 -1.58
C GLN A 28 26.02 11.78 -2.72
N ALA A 29 25.27 10.95 -3.46
CA ALA A 29 24.36 11.41 -4.49
C ALA A 29 23.21 12.29 -3.90
N GLN A 30 22.70 11.93 -2.71
CA GLN A 30 21.68 12.66 -2.01
C GLN A 30 22.12 14.08 -1.62
N LEU A 31 23.34 14.24 -1.13
CA LEU A 31 23.88 15.55 -0.80
C LEU A 31 23.85 16.47 -2.04
N ALA A 32 24.35 15.99 -3.17
CA ALA A 32 24.34 16.76 -4.43
C ALA A 32 22.91 17.00 -4.93
N TRP A 33 22.00 16.01 -4.80
CA TRP A 33 20.62 16.14 -5.20
C TRP A 33 19.86 17.15 -4.35
N SER A 34 20.11 17.19 -3.05
CA SER A 34 19.46 18.09 -2.09
C SER A 34 19.75 19.57 -2.40
N GLN A 35 20.93 19.86 -2.93
CA GLN A 35 21.34 21.23 -3.32
C GLN A 35 20.68 21.73 -4.61
N ARG A 36 20.09 20.84 -5.42
CA ARG A 36 19.37 21.26 -6.63
C ARG A 36 18.12 22.04 -6.27
N LYS A 37 17.78 23.03 -7.09
CA LYS A 37 16.50 23.75 -6.96
C LYS A 37 15.33 22.78 -6.99
N ILE A 38 14.29 23.03 -6.21
CA ILE A 38 13.09 22.18 -6.18
C ILE A 38 12.49 22.03 -7.58
N ALA A 39 12.51 23.11 -8.40
CA ALA A 39 12.04 23.06 -9.78
C ALA A 39 12.79 22.03 -10.63
N ASP A 40 14.11 21.93 -10.48
CA ASP A 40 14.94 20.99 -11.25
C ASP A 40 14.67 19.54 -10.80
N ARG A 41 14.52 19.31 -9.48
CA ARG A 41 14.14 18.02 -8.95
C ARG A 41 12.75 17.56 -9.43
N THR A 42 11.80 18.50 -9.53
CA THR A 42 10.44 18.16 -9.96
C THR A 42 10.27 18.12 -11.48
N ALA A 43 11.17 18.73 -12.25
CA ALA A 43 11.16 18.61 -13.72
C ALA A 43 11.31 17.14 -14.19
N VAL A 44 12.03 16.32 -13.43
CA VAL A 44 12.15 14.88 -13.66
C VAL A 44 10.78 14.20 -13.64
N LEU A 45 9.86 14.65 -12.77
CA LEU A 45 8.51 14.08 -12.63
C LEU A 45 7.67 14.26 -13.90
N SER A 46 7.86 15.39 -14.61
CA SER A 46 7.17 15.62 -15.88
C SER A 46 7.69 14.68 -16.98
N ARG A 47 9.00 14.47 -17.05
CA ARG A 47 9.59 13.51 -17.99
C ARG A 47 9.17 12.07 -17.70
N LEU A 48 9.13 11.70 -16.42
CA LEU A 48 8.65 10.39 -16.01
C LEU A 48 7.20 10.12 -16.49
N ARG A 49 6.31 11.12 -16.42
CA ARG A 49 4.93 10.96 -16.90
C ARG A 49 4.85 10.56 -18.37
N SER A 50 5.65 11.18 -19.23
CA SER A 50 5.72 10.79 -20.65
C SER A 50 6.23 9.35 -20.80
N LEU A 51 7.30 9.00 -20.09
CA LEU A 51 7.89 7.66 -20.13
C LEU A 51 6.93 6.58 -19.60
N LEU A 52 6.10 6.88 -18.58
CA LEU A 52 5.06 5.98 -18.11
C LEU A 52 4.04 5.67 -19.20
N VAL A 53 3.58 6.70 -19.94
CA VAL A 53 2.62 6.53 -21.04
C VAL A 53 3.24 5.74 -22.20
N GLU A 54 4.47 6.07 -22.58
CA GLU A 54 5.21 5.34 -23.63
C GLU A 54 5.40 3.86 -23.27
N SER A 55 5.70 3.58 -22.00
CA SER A 55 5.99 2.23 -21.50
C SER A 55 4.76 1.48 -21.01
N ARG A 56 3.54 1.96 -21.22
CA ARG A 56 2.31 1.41 -20.64
C ARG A 56 2.11 -0.09 -20.86
N HIS A 57 2.46 -0.61 -22.03
CA HIS A 57 2.34 -2.04 -22.33
C HIS A 57 3.40 -2.89 -21.59
N LEU A 58 4.62 -2.37 -21.48
CA LEU A 58 5.68 -3.02 -20.71
C LEU A 58 5.33 -3.05 -19.22
N ILE A 59 4.77 -1.96 -18.71
CA ILE A 59 4.29 -1.85 -17.32
C ILE A 59 3.18 -2.87 -17.06
N ALA A 60 2.17 -2.93 -17.93
CA ALA A 60 1.08 -3.87 -17.79
C ALA A 60 1.58 -5.33 -17.77
N LYS A 61 2.49 -5.68 -18.69
CA LYS A 61 3.11 -7.00 -18.72
C LYS A 61 3.99 -7.29 -17.50
N ALA A 62 4.61 -6.28 -16.89
CA ALA A 62 5.43 -6.44 -15.69
C ALA A 62 4.59 -6.65 -14.43
N ILE A 63 3.33 -6.15 -14.41
CA ILE A 63 2.38 -6.27 -13.30
C ILE A 63 1.44 -7.47 -13.49
N GLU A 64 1.38 -8.03 -14.71
CA GLU A 64 0.47 -9.13 -15.04
C GLU A 64 0.59 -10.28 -14.04
N SER A 65 -0.55 -10.70 -13.54
CA SER A 65 -0.69 -11.85 -12.64
C SER A 65 -2.02 -12.54 -12.93
N GLU A 66 -2.26 -13.71 -12.36
CA GLU A 66 -3.52 -14.42 -12.54
C GLU A 66 -4.76 -13.63 -12.09
N SER A 67 -4.61 -12.77 -11.08
CA SER A 67 -5.68 -11.90 -10.58
C SER A 67 -5.76 -10.56 -11.30
N ARG A 68 -4.76 -10.20 -12.09
CA ARG A 68 -4.68 -8.93 -12.82
C ARG A 68 -4.26 -9.17 -14.25
N GLN A 69 -5.23 -9.35 -15.13
CA GLN A 69 -5.03 -9.58 -16.56
C GLN A 69 -5.61 -8.46 -17.45
N ASP A 70 -6.48 -7.60 -16.88
CA ASP A 70 -7.07 -6.49 -17.64
C ASP A 70 -6.09 -5.31 -17.71
N PHE A 71 -5.63 -5.04 -18.92
CA PHE A 71 -4.80 -3.88 -19.24
C PHE A 71 -5.43 -2.56 -18.77
N ARG A 72 -6.75 -2.41 -18.92
CA ARG A 72 -7.46 -1.18 -18.53
C ARG A 72 -7.41 -0.98 -17.01
N GLU A 73 -7.55 -2.06 -16.26
CA GLU A 73 -7.44 -2.01 -14.80
C GLU A 73 -6.04 -1.57 -14.37
N THR A 74 -4.98 -2.11 -14.98
CA THR A 74 -3.60 -1.68 -14.71
C THR A 74 -3.39 -0.20 -15.03
N ILE A 75 -3.92 0.28 -16.17
CA ILE A 75 -3.80 1.70 -16.52
C ILE A 75 -4.52 2.59 -15.50
N THR A 76 -5.74 2.24 -15.12
CA THR A 76 -6.57 3.09 -14.24
C THR A 76 -6.17 3.02 -12.78
N SER A 77 -5.68 1.89 -12.30
CA SER A 77 -5.36 1.69 -10.88
C SER A 77 -3.89 1.92 -10.52
N GLU A 78 -2.98 1.87 -11.49
CA GLU A 78 -1.54 2.00 -11.24
C GLU A 78 -0.93 3.20 -11.97
N LEU A 79 -1.06 3.23 -13.29
CA LEU A 79 -0.33 4.19 -14.12
C LEU A 79 -0.93 5.60 -14.02
N MET A 80 -2.24 5.73 -14.18
CA MET A 80 -2.90 7.04 -14.11
C MET A 80 -2.72 7.72 -12.75
N PRO A 81 -2.95 7.04 -11.60
CA PRO A 81 -2.76 7.66 -10.30
C PRO A 81 -1.30 8.08 -10.06
N LEU A 82 -0.32 7.28 -10.51
CA LEU A 82 1.09 7.65 -10.41
C LEU A 82 1.42 8.87 -11.27
N ALA A 83 0.90 8.93 -12.49
CA ALA A 83 1.09 10.08 -13.38
C ALA A 83 0.42 11.35 -12.83
N ASP A 84 -0.74 11.23 -12.19
CA ASP A 84 -1.41 12.35 -11.52
C ASP A 84 -0.65 12.82 -10.28
N ALA A 85 -0.12 11.91 -9.48
CA ALA A 85 0.74 12.25 -8.34
C ALA A 85 1.99 13.01 -8.79
N ALA A 86 2.64 12.57 -9.87
CA ALA A 86 3.78 13.29 -10.47
C ALA A 86 3.41 14.69 -10.92
N LYS A 87 2.25 14.86 -11.60
CA LYS A 87 1.72 16.16 -12.01
C LYS A 87 1.44 17.07 -10.82
N TRP A 88 0.81 16.53 -9.79
CA TRP A 88 0.49 17.28 -8.58
C TRP A 88 1.75 17.75 -7.87
N LEU A 89 2.75 16.89 -7.67
CA LEU A 89 4.03 17.23 -7.05
C LEU A 89 4.76 18.32 -7.84
N ASN A 90 4.84 18.18 -9.17
CA ASN A 90 5.49 19.21 -10.00
C ASN A 90 4.86 20.59 -9.80
N LYS A 91 3.54 20.66 -9.60
CA LYS A 91 2.85 21.94 -9.38
C LYS A 91 2.96 22.46 -7.93
N ARG A 92 3.06 21.57 -6.95
CA ARG A 92 2.86 21.91 -5.53
C ARG A 92 4.11 21.84 -4.66
N ALA A 93 5.13 21.05 -5.06
CA ALA A 93 6.30 20.80 -4.21
C ALA A 93 7.01 22.10 -3.79
N LYS A 94 7.19 23.06 -4.70
CA LYS A 94 7.82 24.34 -4.39
C LYS A 94 7.11 25.07 -3.23
N ARG A 95 5.77 25.12 -3.26
CA ARG A 95 4.98 25.76 -2.19
C ARG A 95 5.02 24.98 -0.89
N ILE A 96 4.94 23.65 -0.98
CA ILE A 96 4.92 22.78 0.20
C ILE A 96 6.27 22.79 0.92
N LEU A 97 7.37 22.80 0.18
CA LEU A 97 8.73 22.76 0.71
C LEU A 97 9.29 24.16 1.06
N ALA A 98 8.59 25.22 0.68
CA ALA A 98 9.01 26.58 1.01
C ALA A 98 9.08 26.78 2.53
N PRO A 99 10.03 27.62 3.01
CA PRO A 99 10.05 28.04 4.42
C PRO A 99 8.71 28.64 4.83
N ARG A 100 8.26 28.32 6.03
CA ARG A 100 7.05 28.88 6.62
C ARG A 100 7.43 29.81 7.78
N TYR A 101 7.08 31.06 7.65
CA TYR A 101 7.22 32.02 8.74
C TYR A 101 6.04 31.85 9.70
N LEU A 102 6.36 31.80 10.97
CA LEU A 102 5.37 31.75 12.06
C LEU A 102 5.34 33.15 12.67
N ASP A 103 4.16 33.76 12.63
CA ASP A 103 3.94 35.00 13.36
C ASP A 103 4.02 34.69 14.87
N GLY A 104 4.68 35.58 15.63
CA GLY A 104 4.97 35.40 17.06
C GLY A 104 3.74 35.37 17.98
N GLY A 105 2.54 35.13 17.46
CA GLY A 105 1.33 34.91 18.24
C GLY A 105 1.48 33.68 19.15
N GLY A 106 1.37 33.91 20.45
CA GLY A 106 1.54 32.84 21.44
C GLY A 106 2.94 32.75 22.07
N SER A 107 3.89 33.58 21.67
CA SER A 107 5.18 33.69 22.36
C SER A 107 4.98 34.32 23.75
N PRO A 108 5.63 33.77 24.81
CA PRO A 108 5.64 34.42 26.13
C PRO A 108 6.11 35.86 26.04
N LEU A 109 5.46 36.79 26.78
CA LEU A 109 5.75 38.22 26.75
C LEU A 109 7.22 38.55 27.06
N TRP A 110 7.85 37.76 27.91
CA TRP A 110 9.25 37.92 28.31
C TRP A 110 10.27 37.59 27.23
N LEU A 111 9.87 36.89 26.13
CA LEU A 111 10.70 36.63 24.95
C LEU A 111 10.63 37.73 23.89
N GLY A 112 9.79 38.76 24.12
CA GLY A 112 9.61 39.83 23.16
C GLY A 112 9.01 39.39 21.83
N ARG A 113 9.36 40.07 20.71
CA ARG A 113 8.92 39.70 19.38
C ARG A 113 9.82 38.61 18.77
N LEU A 114 9.45 37.35 18.97
CA LEU A 114 10.09 36.22 18.28
C LEU A 114 9.60 36.12 16.83
N ARG A 115 10.57 35.94 15.93
CA ARG A 115 10.29 35.53 14.53
C ARG A 115 10.81 34.11 14.38
N SER A 116 9.91 33.17 14.12
CA SER A 116 10.26 31.77 13.90
C SER A 116 10.06 31.40 12.44
N THR A 117 10.98 30.60 11.91
CA THR A 117 10.88 30.09 10.54
C THR A 117 11.03 28.57 10.56
N VAL A 118 10.08 27.87 9.94
CA VAL A 118 10.13 26.43 9.76
C VAL A 118 10.73 26.13 8.40
N HIS A 119 11.91 25.51 8.38
CA HIS A 119 12.56 25.00 7.18
C HIS A 119 12.29 23.50 7.06
N ARG A 120 12.00 23.06 5.84
CA ARG A 120 11.89 21.63 5.50
C ARG A 120 13.18 21.19 4.87
N VAL A 121 13.87 20.25 5.51
CA VAL A 121 15.15 19.70 5.04
C VAL A 121 14.97 18.25 4.63
N PRO A 122 15.76 17.74 3.66
CA PRO A 122 15.80 16.32 3.35
C PRO A 122 16.17 15.49 4.58
N LEU A 123 15.65 14.29 4.66
CA LEU A 123 15.96 13.35 5.74
C LEU A 123 17.28 12.61 5.49
N GLY A 124 17.60 12.33 4.23
CA GLY A 124 18.73 11.52 3.81
C GLY A 124 18.30 10.33 2.97
N LEU A 125 18.50 9.13 3.48
CA LEU A 125 18.19 7.86 2.82
C LEU A 125 16.84 7.32 3.31
N VAL A 126 15.83 7.31 2.44
CA VAL A 126 14.47 6.85 2.73
C VAL A 126 14.27 5.45 2.18
N MET A 127 14.05 4.47 3.06
CA MET A 127 13.71 3.12 2.64
C MET A 127 12.21 2.98 2.41
N ILE A 128 11.84 2.40 1.27
CA ILE A 128 10.46 2.10 0.88
C ILE A 128 10.31 0.58 0.77
N ILE A 129 9.51 0.00 1.65
CA ILE A 129 9.12 -1.42 1.61
C ILE A 129 7.80 -1.49 0.87
N GLY A 130 7.88 -1.92 -0.39
CA GLY A 130 6.77 -1.96 -1.33
C GLY A 130 5.75 -3.05 -1.04
N THR A 131 4.60 -2.92 -1.68
CA THR A 131 3.47 -3.84 -1.58
C THR A 131 3.24 -4.58 -2.89
N TRP A 132 2.52 -5.72 -2.83
CA TRP A 132 2.24 -6.57 -3.99
C TRP A 132 0.96 -6.17 -4.74
N ASN A 133 0.01 -5.53 -4.06
CA ASN A 133 -1.32 -5.25 -4.62
C ASN A 133 -1.35 -4.03 -5.56
N TYR A 134 -0.52 -3.03 -5.31
CA TYR A 134 -0.27 -1.88 -6.19
C TYR A 134 1.23 -1.63 -6.31
N PRO A 135 1.95 -2.54 -7.00
CA PRO A 135 3.41 -2.58 -6.96
C PRO A 135 4.11 -1.47 -7.74
N LEU A 136 3.41 -0.77 -8.62
CA LEU A 136 3.91 0.42 -9.32
C LEU A 136 3.47 1.71 -8.61
N PHE A 137 2.17 1.84 -8.36
CA PHE A 137 1.57 3.09 -7.89
C PHE A 137 2.06 3.48 -6.50
N LEU A 138 1.88 2.60 -5.51
CA LEU A 138 2.16 2.97 -4.12
C LEU A 138 3.67 3.22 -3.88
N PRO A 139 4.59 2.31 -4.23
CA PRO A 139 6.02 2.62 -4.11
C PRO A 139 6.42 3.80 -4.99
N GLY A 140 5.87 3.90 -6.19
CA GLY A 140 6.15 5.01 -7.12
C GLY A 140 5.84 6.37 -6.50
N VAL A 141 4.65 6.54 -5.92
CA VAL A 141 4.27 7.81 -5.25
C VAL A 141 5.22 8.12 -4.09
N GLN A 142 5.57 7.12 -3.28
CA GLN A 142 6.49 7.29 -2.15
C GLN A 142 7.89 7.72 -2.63
N ILE A 143 8.40 7.10 -3.70
CA ILE A 143 9.65 7.49 -4.36
C ILE A 143 9.59 8.93 -4.86
N LEU A 144 8.52 9.31 -5.55
CA LEU A 144 8.37 10.67 -6.07
C LEU A 144 8.37 11.72 -4.96
N HIS A 145 7.72 11.44 -3.82
CA HIS A 145 7.75 12.33 -2.66
C HIS A 145 9.15 12.45 -2.06
N ALA A 146 9.85 11.32 -1.90
CA ALA A 146 11.21 11.30 -1.36
C ALA A 146 12.18 12.11 -2.25
N LEU A 147 12.17 11.87 -3.56
CA LEU A 147 13.01 12.56 -4.54
C LEU A 147 12.70 14.06 -4.62
N ALA A 148 11.42 14.45 -4.66
CA ALA A 148 11.01 15.85 -4.68
C ALA A 148 11.48 16.59 -3.43
N ALA A 149 11.46 15.93 -2.28
CA ALA A 149 11.96 16.47 -1.01
C ALA A 149 13.49 16.52 -0.91
N GLY A 150 14.23 15.91 -1.85
CA GLY A 150 15.69 15.92 -1.88
C GLY A 150 16.37 14.74 -1.21
N ASN A 151 15.64 13.64 -1.01
CA ASN A 151 16.15 12.41 -0.43
C ASN A 151 16.68 11.43 -1.49
N ALA A 152 17.53 10.50 -1.07
CA ALA A 152 17.79 9.24 -1.77
C ALA A 152 16.78 8.16 -1.33
N VAL A 153 16.70 7.08 -2.10
CA VAL A 153 15.71 6.02 -1.89
C VAL A 153 16.37 4.64 -1.89
N VAL A 154 15.99 3.82 -0.91
CA VAL A 154 16.20 2.37 -0.95
C VAL A 154 14.86 1.71 -1.20
N LEU A 155 14.67 1.09 -2.36
CA LEU A 155 13.43 0.39 -2.71
C LEU A 155 13.59 -1.11 -2.48
N LYS A 156 12.78 -1.67 -1.60
CA LYS A 156 12.63 -3.11 -1.39
C LYS A 156 11.27 -3.56 -1.95
N PRO A 157 11.23 -4.27 -3.08
CA PRO A 157 10.01 -4.78 -3.69
C PRO A 157 9.26 -5.77 -2.79
N ALA A 158 7.96 -5.94 -3.00
CA ALA A 158 7.27 -7.12 -2.48
C ALA A 158 7.66 -8.37 -3.29
N PRO A 159 7.57 -9.58 -2.70
CA PRO A 159 7.82 -10.82 -3.43
C PRO A 159 6.99 -10.90 -4.72
N GLY A 160 7.65 -11.23 -5.84
CA GLY A 160 7.04 -11.29 -7.17
C GLY A 160 6.88 -9.94 -7.88
N CYS A 161 7.30 -8.82 -7.26
CA CYS A 161 7.20 -7.49 -7.84
C CYS A 161 8.56 -6.91 -8.31
N ASP A 162 9.59 -7.74 -8.38
CA ASP A 162 10.95 -7.34 -8.77
C ASP A 162 10.96 -6.73 -10.18
N ARG A 163 10.26 -7.34 -11.12
CA ARG A 163 10.22 -6.92 -12.52
C ARG A 163 9.63 -5.51 -12.70
N VAL A 164 8.51 -5.21 -12.07
CA VAL A 164 7.87 -3.89 -12.16
C VAL A 164 8.68 -2.83 -11.42
N SER A 165 9.32 -3.19 -10.30
CA SER A 165 10.19 -2.30 -9.53
C SER A 165 11.45 -1.94 -10.31
N TYR A 166 12.08 -2.91 -10.97
CA TYR A 166 13.20 -2.66 -11.88
C TYR A 166 12.81 -1.73 -13.03
N LEU A 167 11.64 -1.97 -13.65
CA LEU A 167 11.13 -1.10 -14.71
C LEU A 167 10.90 0.32 -14.22
N LEU A 168 10.27 0.50 -13.04
CA LEU A 168 10.05 1.81 -12.43
C LEU A 168 11.36 2.56 -12.20
N VAL A 169 12.37 1.90 -11.61
CA VAL A 169 13.69 2.49 -11.37
C VAL A 169 14.36 2.87 -12.69
N SER A 170 14.29 2.00 -13.71
CA SER A 170 14.83 2.29 -15.04
C SER A 170 14.17 3.53 -15.68
N LEU A 171 12.85 3.68 -15.53
CA LEU A 171 12.12 4.85 -16.04
C LEU A 171 12.48 6.13 -15.29
N LEU A 172 12.72 6.06 -13.98
CA LEU A 172 13.19 7.17 -13.17
C LEU A 172 14.57 7.64 -13.59
N ILE A 173 15.51 6.72 -13.81
CA ILE A 173 16.86 7.03 -14.33
C ILE A 173 16.77 7.67 -15.72
N ARG A 174 15.99 7.10 -16.64
CA ARG A 174 15.73 7.68 -17.96
C ARG A 174 15.09 9.07 -17.89
N ALA A 175 14.27 9.32 -16.88
CA ALA A 175 13.71 10.64 -16.64
C ALA A 175 14.72 11.65 -16.10
N GLY A 176 15.93 11.24 -15.72
CA GLY A 176 17.05 12.08 -15.28
C GLY A 176 17.28 12.07 -13.76
N VAL A 177 16.78 11.05 -13.04
CA VAL A 177 17.23 10.77 -11.67
C VAL A 177 18.63 10.16 -11.76
N PRO A 178 19.62 10.65 -11.00
CA PRO A 178 20.92 9.97 -10.89
C PRO A 178 20.75 8.52 -10.43
N ALA A 179 21.47 7.60 -11.08
CA ALA A 179 21.32 6.17 -10.81
C ALA A 179 21.67 5.83 -9.35
N GLU A 180 22.66 6.48 -8.80
CA GLU A 180 23.15 6.29 -7.43
C GLU A 180 22.13 6.72 -6.37
N LEU A 181 21.13 7.53 -6.75
CA LEU A 181 20.12 8.04 -5.84
C LEU A 181 19.07 6.99 -5.45
N ILE A 182 18.99 5.88 -6.19
CA ILE A 182 18.02 4.82 -5.96
C ILE A 182 18.75 3.48 -5.85
N VAL A 183 18.72 2.91 -4.66
CA VAL A 183 19.18 1.54 -4.42
C VAL A 183 17.99 0.60 -4.52
N LEU A 184 18.01 -0.32 -5.47
CA LEU A 184 16.99 -1.36 -5.62
C LEU A 184 17.49 -2.64 -4.97
N LEU A 185 16.82 -3.09 -3.91
CA LEU A 185 17.09 -4.36 -3.25
C LEU A 185 16.29 -5.49 -3.93
N ASP A 186 16.64 -6.72 -3.61
CA ASP A 186 15.79 -7.87 -3.93
C ASP A 186 14.53 -7.90 -3.04
N SER A 187 13.57 -8.77 -3.38
CA SER A 187 12.29 -8.86 -2.70
C SER A 187 12.29 -9.69 -1.41
N THR A 188 13.45 -10.16 -0.93
CA THR A 188 13.56 -11.01 0.27
C THR A 188 13.33 -10.21 1.57
N VAL A 189 12.94 -10.91 2.62
CA VAL A 189 12.82 -10.32 3.96
C VAL A 189 14.21 -10.01 4.52
N GLU A 190 15.20 -10.83 4.15
CA GLU A 190 16.57 -10.69 4.61
C GLU A 190 17.21 -9.38 4.13
N SER A 191 17.02 -9.03 2.86
CA SER A 191 17.50 -7.74 2.33
C SER A 191 16.91 -6.54 3.06
N ALA A 192 15.62 -6.63 3.45
CA ALA A 192 15.00 -5.59 4.27
C ALA A 192 15.64 -5.49 5.66
N ARG A 193 15.92 -6.63 6.29
CA ARG A 193 16.54 -6.68 7.61
C ARG A 193 17.95 -6.09 7.58
N GLN A 194 18.77 -6.53 6.63
CA GLN A 194 20.13 -6.00 6.44
C GLN A 194 20.13 -4.49 6.17
N ALA A 195 19.22 -4.01 5.32
CA ALA A 195 19.09 -2.58 5.04
C ALA A 195 18.76 -1.74 6.29
N ILE A 196 17.90 -2.24 7.17
CA ILE A 196 17.57 -1.60 8.44
C ILE A 196 18.78 -1.63 9.38
N GLU A 197 19.51 -2.73 9.44
CA GLU A 197 20.70 -2.88 10.28
C GLU A 197 21.87 -1.98 9.85
N ILE A 198 22.09 -1.85 8.53
CA ILE A 198 23.10 -0.93 7.99
C ILE A 198 22.76 0.51 8.33
N GLY A 199 21.46 0.84 8.33
CA GLY A 199 20.93 2.13 8.73
C GLY A 199 20.33 2.91 7.56
N VAL A 200 19.13 3.43 7.82
CA VAL A 200 18.39 4.34 6.94
C VAL A 200 17.76 5.43 7.81
N ASP A 201 17.52 6.61 7.23
CA ASP A 201 17.02 7.77 8.00
C ASP A 201 15.50 7.74 8.18
N LYS A 202 14.78 7.00 7.36
CA LYS A 202 13.34 6.80 7.47
C LYS A 202 12.89 5.54 6.74
N VAL A 203 11.88 4.87 7.30
CA VAL A 203 11.21 3.75 6.62
C VAL A 203 9.77 4.10 6.32
N ILE A 204 9.33 3.83 5.09
CA ILE A 204 7.93 3.86 4.67
C ILE A 204 7.56 2.43 4.25
N MET A 205 6.58 1.86 4.93
CA MET A 205 6.16 0.49 4.65
C MET A 205 4.68 0.43 4.31
N THR A 206 4.36 -0.25 3.22
CA THR A 206 2.99 -0.65 2.87
C THR A 206 2.88 -2.16 2.94
N GLY A 207 1.97 -2.68 3.78
CA GLY A 207 1.83 -4.13 3.94
C GLY A 207 0.89 -4.57 5.04
N SER A 208 1.06 -5.82 5.51
CA SER A 208 0.24 -6.38 6.57
C SER A 208 0.65 -5.87 7.95
N SER A 209 -0.31 -5.80 8.89
CA SER A 209 -0.03 -5.46 10.30
C SER A 209 0.98 -6.42 10.96
N ARG A 210 1.01 -7.70 10.52
CA ARG A 210 1.99 -8.68 11.01
C ARG A 210 3.41 -8.31 10.58
N SER A 211 3.59 -7.95 9.31
CA SER A 211 4.90 -7.51 8.79
C SER A 211 5.30 -6.16 9.37
N GLY A 212 4.35 -5.23 9.51
CA GLY A 212 4.59 -3.92 10.12
C GLY A 212 5.13 -4.01 11.54
N ARG A 213 4.56 -4.90 12.37
CA ARG A 213 5.10 -5.13 13.72
C ARG A 213 6.55 -5.60 13.71
N LYS A 214 6.91 -6.53 12.81
CA LYS A 214 8.31 -7.01 12.69
C LYS A 214 9.26 -5.89 12.29
N VAL A 215 8.85 -5.06 11.33
CA VAL A 215 9.65 -3.90 10.91
C VAL A 215 9.78 -2.88 12.04
N LEU A 216 8.69 -2.56 12.76
CA LEU A 216 8.75 -1.65 13.89
C LEU A 216 9.67 -2.14 15.01
N HIS A 217 9.69 -3.44 15.32
CA HIS A 217 10.64 -4.01 16.26
C HIS A 217 12.08 -3.80 15.82
N ALA A 218 12.41 -4.03 14.55
CA ALA A 218 13.74 -3.79 14.03
C ALA A 218 14.14 -2.31 14.08
N LEU A 219 13.22 -1.39 13.79
CA LEU A 219 13.44 0.05 13.80
C LEU A 219 13.57 0.63 15.22
N ALA A 220 13.02 -0.06 16.22
CA ALA A 220 13.12 0.37 17.61
C ALA A 220 14.58 0.40 18.12
N GLU A 221 15.42 -0.52 17.64
CA GLU A 221 16.83 -0.59 18.02
C GLU A 221 17.63 0.65 17.57
N THR A 222 17.24 1.26 16.46
CA THR A 222 17.92 2.42 15.87
C THR A 222 17.13 3.73 16.05
N LEU A 223 15.94 3.67 16.65
CA LEU A 223 14.99 4.78 16.76
C LEU A 223 14.67 5.43 15.39
N THR A 224 14.74 4.65 14.31
CA THR A 224 14.48 5.13 12.95
C THR A 224 13.01 5.49 12.78
N PRO A 225 12.66 6.73 12.40
CA PRO A 225 11.28 7.13 12.22
C PRO A 225 10.65 6.40 11.04
N SER A 226 9.36 6.05 11.17
CA SER A 226 8.65 5.29 10.14
C SER A 226 7.26 5.84 9.84
N VAL A 227 6.75 5.45 8.67
CA VAL A 227 5.33 5.56 8.29
C VAL A 227 4.86 4.16 7.91
N MET A 228 3.79 3.72 8.57
CA MET A 228 3.23 2.39 8.41
C MET A 228 1.84 2.48 7.77
N GLU A 229 1.76 2.16 6.48
CA GLU A 229 0.50 2.02 5.74
C GLU A 229 0.09 0.55 5.77
N LEU A 230 -0.70 0.20 6.76
CA LEU A 230 -1.06 -1.20 7.03
C LEU A 230 -2.46 -1.54 6.54
N SER A 231 -2.75 -2.84 6.44
CA SER A 231 -4.07 -3.32 6.04
C SER A 231 -5.17 -2.78 6.95
N GLY A 232 -6.23 -2.30 6.35
CA GLY A 232 -7.42 -1.76 7.00
C GLY A 232 -8.65 -2.65 6.83
N CYS A 233 -9.73 -2.24 7.48
CA CYS A 233 -11.06 -2.78 7.30
C CYS A 233 -12.02 -1.58 7.20
N ASP A 234 -12.07 -0.98 6.02
CA ASP A 234 -12.77 0.28 5.80
C ASP A 234 -14.28 0.13 5.90
N ALA A 235 -14.93 1.22 6.25
CA ALA A 235 -16.36 1.24 6.53
C ALA A 235 -17.13 2.10 5.53
N MET A 236 -18.26 1.58 5.05
CA MET A 236 -19.26 2.32 4.32
C MET A 236 -20.46 2.61 5.25
N TYR A 237 -20.80 3.87 5.40
CA TYR A 237 -21.98 4.31 6.14
C TYR A 237 -23.08 4.72 5.17
N VAL A 238 -24.21 4.02 5.23
CA VAL A 238 -25.40 4.33 4.43
C VAL A 238 -26.30 5.26 5.24
N LEU A 239 -26.48 6.47 4.75
CA LEU A 239 -27.33 7.46 5.41
C LEU A 239 -28.81 7.23 5.11
N PRO A 240 -29.72 7.68 5.98
CA PRO A 240 -31.14 7.69 5.68
C PRO A 240 -31.44 8.43 4.38
N GLY A 241 -32.28 7.84 3.53
CA GLY A 241 -32.65 8.42 2.22
C GLY A 241 -31.64 8.14 1.08
N ALA A 242 -30.56 7.39 1.33
CA ALA A 242 -29.66 7.00 0.27
C ALA A 242 -30.33 6.06 -0.75
N ASP A 243 -30.00 6.22 -2.02
CA ASP A 243 -30.42 5.30 -3.09
C ASP A 243 -29.74 3.94 -2.90
N MET A 244 -30.51 2.92 -2.52
CA MET A 244 -30.00 1.58 -2.24
C MET A 244 -29.43 0.89 -3.48
N HIS A 245 -29.92 1.18 -4.68
CA HIS A 245 -29.35 0.64 -5.91
C HIS A 245 -27.91 1.13 -6.09
N ARG A 246 -27.71 2.43 -5.97
CA ARG A 246 -26.39 3.05 -6.07
C ARG A 246 -25.46 2.60 -4.94
N VAL A 247 -25.97 2.44 -3.73
CA VAL A 247 -25.21 1.92 -2.58
C VAL A 247 -24.65 0.53 -2.90
N CYS A 248 -25.50 -0.37 -3.39
CA CYS A 248 -25.08 -1.74 -3.75
C CYS A 248 -24.10 -1.75 -4.92
N ASP A 249 -24.30 -0.90 -5.94
CA ASP A 249 -23.39 -0.79 -7.08
C ASP A 249 -22.01 -0.30 -6.65
N LEU A 250 -21.94 0.73 -5.81
CA LEU A 250 -20.68 1.25 -5.25
C LEU A 250 -19.99 0.23 -4.33
N LEU A 251 -20.76 -0.50 -3.53
CA LEU A 251 -20.21 -1.55 -2.67
C LEU A 251 -19.57 -2.67 -3.50
N VAL A 252 -20.31 -3.18 -4.48
CA VAL A 252 -19.80 -4.26 -5.36
C VAL A 252 -18.60 -3.79 -6.15
N PHE A 253 -18.60 -2.56 -6.66
CA PHE A 253 -17.45 -1.95 -7.32
C PHE A 253 -16.22 -1.90 -6.38
N GLY A 254 -16.39 -1.37 -5.16
CA GLY A 254 -15.29 -1.24 -4.18
C GLY A 254 -14.73 -2.57 -3.71
N LEU A 255 -15.59 -3.60 -3.59
CA LEU A 255 -15.16 -4.96 -3.25
C LEU A 255 -14.40 -5.66 -4.38
N ARG A 256 -14.68 -5.30 -5.64
CA ARG A 256 -14.08 -5.90 -6.83
C ARG A 256 -12.81 -5.21 -7.29
N LEU A 257 -12.61 -3.97 -6.86
CA LEU A 257 -11.47 -3.17 -7.29
C LEU A 257 -10.17 -3.93 -7.01
N ASN A 258 -9.36 -4.10 -8.05
CA ASN A 258 -8.11 -4.85 -8.01
C ASN A 258 -8.29 -6.31 -7.52
N GLY A 259 -9.34 -7.00 -8.00
CA GLY A 259 -9.65 -8.37 -7.58
C GLY A 259 -9.93 -8.51 -6.08
N GLY A 260 -10.39 -7.44 -5.42
CA GLY A 260 -10.59 -7.39 -3.97
C GLY A 260 -9.31 -7.14 -3.15
N ALA A 261 -8.16 -7.07 -3.80
CA ALA A 261 -6.86 -6.87 -3.15
C ALA A 261 -6.56 -5.38 -2.94
N THR A 262 -7.50 -4.63 -2.39
CA THR A 262 -7.30 -3.21 -2.06
C THR A 262 -7.49 -2.95 -0.57
N CYS A 263 -6.63 -2.10 0.01
CA CYS A 263 -6.69 -1.75 1.42
C CYS A 263 -7.96 -0.97 1.78
N MET A 264 -8.48 -0.17 0.82
CA MET A 264 -9.68 0.67 0.99
C MET A 264 -11.00 -0.06 0.62
N ALA A 265 -10.99 -1.39 0.45
CA ALA A 265 -12.22 -2.14 0.21
C ALA A 265 -13.21 -1.92 1.35
N PRO A 266 -14.49 -1.60 1.06
CA PRO A 266 -15.52 -1.37 2.09
C PRO A 266 -15.93 -2.70 2.73
N ARG A 267 -15.09 -3.21 3.63
CA ARG A 267 -15.28 -4.51 4.28
C ARG A 267 -16.28 -4.49 5.42
N ARG A 268 -16.75 -3.31 5.82
CA ARG A 268 -17.81 -3.12 6.81
C ARG A 268 -18.85 -2.16 6.25
N VAL A 269 -20.10 -2.57 6.24
CA VAL A 269 -21.20 -1.72 5.77
C VAL A 269 -22.20 -1.53 6.92
N PHE A 270 -22.51 -0.27 7.21
CA PHE A 270 -23.46 0.11 8.24
C PHE A 270 -24.72 0.64 7.56
N VAL A 271 -25.83 -0.11 7.67
CA VAL A 271 -27.09 0.20 7.02
C VAL A 271 -28.17 0.48 8.07
N PRO A 272 -29.01 1.53 7.90
CA PRO A 272 -30.15 1.74 8.78
C PRO A 272 -31.05 0.51 8.84
N LYS A 273 -31.51 0.13 10.02
CA LYS A 273 -32.34 -1.08 10.22
C LYS A 273 -33.55 -1.13 9.28
N LYS A 274 -34.18 0.00 9.04
CA LYS A 274 -35.35 0.11 8.13
C LYS A 274 -35.02 -0.25 6.67
N SER A 275 -33.77 -0.06 6.24
CA SER A 275 -33.31 -0.30 4.87
C SER A 275 -32.59 -1.64 4.71
N ALA A 276 -32.40 -2.37 5.79
CA ALA A 276 -31.57 -3.59 5.78
C ALA A 276 -32.09 -4.69 4.85
N GLU A 277 -33.40 -4.91 4.81
CA GLU A 277 -34.01 -5.94 3.96
C GLU A 277 -33.90 -5.59 2.46
N VAL A 278 -34.17 -4.32 2.14
CA VAL A 278 -34.02 -3.83 0.75
C VAL A 278 -32.56 -3.93 0.32
N PHE A 279 -31.63 -3.52 1.17
CA PHE A 279 -30.19 -3.63 0.92
C PHE A 279 -29.79 -5.08 0.68
N HIS A 280 -30.21 -6.03 1.52
CA HIS A 280 -29.92 -7.45 1.36
C HIS A 280 -30.35 -7.98 -0.01
N ARG A 281 -31.62 -7.79 -0.36
CA ARG A 281 -32.18 -8.26 -1.63
C ARG A 281 -31.43 -7.69 -2.82
N LEU A 282 -31.17 -6.40 -2.83
CA LEU A 282 -30.48 -5.72 -3.92
C LEU A 282 -29.01 -6.16 -4.04
N LEU A 283 -28.34 -6.34 -2.91
CA LEU A 283 -26.96 -6.81 -2.90
C LEU A 283 -26.86 -8.24 -3.43
N GLN A 284 -27.75 -9.14 -2.99
CA GLN A 284 -27.79 -10.51 -3.46
C GLN A 284 -27.97 -10.59 -4.98
N GLN A 285 -28.93 -9.83 -5.53
CA GLN A 285 -29.14 -9.74 -6.97
C GLN A 285 -27.89 -9.33 -7.74
N ARG A 286 -27.04 -8.45 -7.17
CA ARG A 286 -25.83 -7.99 -7.83
C ARG A 286 -24.68 -8.98 -7.72
N LEU A 287 -24.60 -9.72 -6.64
CA LEU A 287 -23.59 -10.75 -6.45
C LEU A 287 -23.85 -11.99 -7.31
N GLU A 288 -25.12 -12.34 -7.49
CA GLU A 288 -25.57 -13.49 -8.28
C GLU A 288 -25.69 -13.18 -9.78
N ASP A 289 -25.45 -11.94 -10.21
CA ASP A 289 -25.53 -11.55 -11.63
C ASP A 289 -24.47 -12.32 -12.46
N PRO A 290 -24.85 -13.24 -13.33
CA PRO A 290 -23.93 -14.07 -14.12
C PRO A 290 -23.10 -13.27 -15.11
N ARG A 291 -23.53 -12.06 -15.47
CA ARG A 291 -22.75 -11.14 -16.33
C ARG A 291 -21.53 -10.59 -15.60
N GLN A 292 -21.49 -10.72 -14.30
CA GLN A 292 -20.39 -10.31 -13.49
C GLN A 292 -19.40 -11.47 -13.37
N LYS A 293 -18.22 -11.32 -13.98
CA LYS A 293 -17.15 -12.32 -13.90
C LYS A 293 -16.91 -12.73 -12.44
N SER A 294 -16.85 -14.02 -12.18
CA SER A 294 -16.40 -14.53 -10.90
C SER A 294 -14.97 -14.02 -10.66
N TRP A 295 -14.74 -13.43 -9.51
CA TRP A 295 -13.42 -12.97 -9.14
C TRP A 295 -12.85 -13.93 -8.09
N THR A 296 -11.73 -14.47 -8.45
CA THR A 296 -10.97 -15.33 -7.56
C THR A 296 -9.65 -14.64 -7.29
N THR A 297 -9.31 -14.46 -6.04
CA THR A 297 -7.98 -14.00 -5.62
C THR A 297 -7.23 -15.19 -5.07
N LYS A 298 -6.05 -15.46 -5.64
CA LYS A 298 -5.14 -16.45 -5.04
C LYS A 298 -4.59 -15.88 -3.74
N VAL A 299 -4.79 -16.59 -2.65
CA VAL A 299 -4.21 -16.28 -1.35
C VAL A 299 -3.33 -17.44 -0.89
N SER A 300 -2.32 -17.13 -0.06
CA SER A 300 -1.50 -18.20 0.52
C SER A 300 -2.35 -19.13 1.41
N PRO A 301 -1.99 -20.39 1.56
CA PRO A 301 -2.70 -21.33 2.46
C PRO A 301 -2.87 -20.76 3.87
N GLN A 302 -1.86 -20.09 4.38
CA GLN A 302 -1.92 -19.44 5.69
C GLN A 302 -2.94 -18.29 5.75
N THR A 303 -3.03 -17.47 4.70
CA THR A 303 -4.03 -16.41 4.60
C THR A 303 -5.43 -17.00 4.49
N TYR A 304 -5.60 -18.05 3.69
CA TYR A 304 -6.85 -18.79 3.57
C TYR A 304 -7.34 -19.29 4.94
N GLN A 305 -6.47 -19.98 5.69
CA GLN A 305 -6.82 -20.48 7.01
C GLN A 305 -7.24 -19.36 7.97
N GLN A 306 -6.50 -18.24 7.99
CA GLN A 306 -6.85 -17.08 8.83
C GLN A 306 -8.21 -16.46 8.48
N LEU A 307 -8.53 -16.39 7.18
CA LEU A 307 -9.84 -15.90 6.73
C LEU A 307 -10.94 -16.86 7.18
N TRP A 308 -10.70 -18.16 7.03
CA TRP A 308 -11.67 -19.20 7.42
C TRP A 308 -11.93 -19.23 8.92
N ASP A 309 -10.88 -19.17 9.74
CA ASP A 309 -10.99 -19.07 11.20
C ASP A 309 -11.82 -17.84 11.61
N GLY A 310 -11.66 -16.72 10.89
CA GLY A 310 -12.46 -15.52 11.08
C GLY A 310 -13.94 -15.71 10.73
N VAL A 311 -14.26 -16.45 9.65
CA VAL A 311 -15.65 -16.80 9.28
C VAL A 311 -16.28 -17.69 10.35
N GLU A 312 -15.59 -18.74 10.78
CA GLU A 312 -16.09 -19.65 11.80
C GLU A 312 -16.34 -18.94 13.15
N ASP A 313 -15.40 -18.06 13.54
CA ASP A 313 -15.57 -17.25 14.74
C ASP A 313 -16.80 -16.33 14.66
N ALA A 314 -17.00 -15.72 13.50
CA ALA A 314 -18.15 -14.86 13.27
C ALA A 314 -19.48 -15.64 13.31
N ILE A 315 -19.52 -16.83 12.71
CA ILE A 315 -20.71 -17.73 12.75
C ILE A 315 -21.00 -18.15 14.20
N ARG A 316 -19.98 -18.56 14.96
CA ARG A 316 -20.13 -18.89 16.38
C ARG A 316 -20.69 -17.71 17.19
N LYS A 317 -20.38 -16.48 16.80
CA LYS A 317 -20.91 -15.25 17.43
C LYS A 317 -22.28 -14.82 16.88
N GLY A 318 -22.95 -15.66 16.10
CA GLY A 318 -24.31 -15.44 15.60
C GLY A 318 -24.39 -14.67 14.28
N ALA A 319 -23.29 -14.56 13.54
CA ALA A 319 -23.34 -14.06 12.17
C ALA A 319 -24.05 -15.04 11.24
N ARG A 320 -24.70 -14.49 10.19
CA ARG A 320 -25.32 -15.27 9.13
C ARG A 320 -24.51 -15.10 7.84
N VAL A 321 -24.24 -16.20 7.16
CA VAL A 321 -23.72 -16.18 5.80
C VAL A 321 -24.84 -15.74 4.87
N PHE A 322 -24.56 -14.73 4.05
CA PHE A 322 -25.59 -14.08 3.24
C PHE A 322 -25.58 -14.57 1.78
N SER A 323 -24.43 -14.87 1.22
CA SER A 323 -24.28 -15.35 -0.16
C SER A 323 -23.08 -16.29 -0.26
N GLY A 324 -23.26 -17.37 -1.01
CA GLY A 324 -22.29 -18.44 -1.16
C GLY A 324 -22.30 -19.40 0.03
N GLU A 325 -22.18 -20.69 -0.24
CA GLU A 325 -21.87 -21.66 0.80
C GLU A 325 -20.36 -21.59 1.09
N PRO A 326 -19.95 -21.46 2.34
CA PRO A 326 -18.55 -21.60 2.69
C PRO A 326 -18.12 -23.04 2.43
N GLN A 327 -17.59 -23.31 1.25
CA GLN A 327 -17.04 -24.62 0.96
C GLN A 327 -15.62 -24.70 1.50
N ARG A 328 -15.45 -25.47 2.55
CA ARG A 328 -14.17 -25.98 2.98
C ARG A 328 -13.75 -27.04 1.95
N SER A 329 -13.12 -26.65 0.85
CA SER A 329 -12.61 -27.64 -0.10
C SER A 329 -11.48 -28.39 0.57
N GLU A 330 -11.62 -29.69 0.73
CA GLU A 330 -10.56 -30.61 1.16
C GLU A 330 -9.33 -30.59 0.24
N MET A 331 -9.43 -29.93 -0.92
CA MET A 331 -8.36 -29.72 -1.92
C MET A 331 -7.29 -28.69 -1.53
N ALA A 332 -7.41 -28.00 -0.41
CA ALA A 332 -6.41 -26.99 0.01
C ALA A 332 -5.08 -27.60 0.53
N ILE A 333 -4.96 -28.94 0.58
CA ILE A 333 -3.78 -29.62 1.11
C ILE A 333 -2.74 -30.00 0.06
N ALA A 334 -3.09 -29.94 -1.23
CA ALA A 334 -2.16 -30.25 -2.31
C ALA A 334 -1.62 -28.95 -2.92
N ASN A 335 -0.37 -28.66 -2.72
CA ASN A 335 0.61 -27.76 -3.37
C ASN A 335 0.19 -26.83 -4.52
N GLU A 336 -1.09 -26.62 -4.79
CA GLU A 336 -1.62 -25.62 -5.69
C GLU A 336 -2.18 -24.43 -4.91
N PRO A 337 -1.92 -23.18 -5.36
CA PRO A 337 -2.47 -22.00 -4.71
C PRO A 337 -4.00 -22.08 -4.73
N SER A 338 -4.58 -22.17 -3.54
CA SER A 338 -6.03 -22.31 -3.34
C SER A 338 -6.78 -21.16 -3.99
N LYS A 339 -7.69 -21.46 -4.90
CA LYS A 339 -8.63 -20.48 -5.44
C LYS A 339 -9.68 -20.21 -4.37
N LEU A 340 -9.59 -19.09 -3.69
CA LEU A 340 -10.63 -18.65 -2.77
C LEU A 340 -11.69 -17.89 -3.55
N VAL A 341 -12.86 -18.49 -3.73
CA VAL A 341 -14.05 -17.77 -4.18
C VAL A 341 -14.63 -17.05 -2.97
N VAL A 342 -14.31 -15.78 -2.80
CA VAL A 342 -14.91 -14.95 -1.74
C VAL A 342 -16.27 -14.49 -2.23
N CYS A 343 -17.26 -15.35 -2.11
CA CYS A 343 -18.67 -15.04 -2.27
C CYS A 343 -19.39 -15.25 -0.94
N GLY A 344 -18.96 -14.55 0.09
CA GLY A 344 -19.63 -14.62 1.37
C GLY A 344 -19.72 -13.25 2.02
N HIS A 345 -20.92 -12.77 2.26
CA HIS A 345 -21.13 -11.61 3.10
C HIS A 345 -21.68 -12.07 4.44
N LEU A 346 -20.95 -11.75 5.50
CA LEU A 346 -21.40 -12.02 6.85
C LEU A 346 -22.25 -10.84 7.34
N SER A 347 -23.52 -11.11 7.67
CA SER A 347 -24.38 -10.19 8.41
C SER A 347 -24.25 -10.48 9.91
N MET A 348 -23.67 -9.56 10.66
CA MET A 348 -23.66 -9.66 12.12
C MET A 348 -24.72 -8.74 12.71
N ARG A 349 -25.65 -9.28 13.52
CA ARG A 349 -26.43 -8.50 14.48
C ARG A 349 -25.63 -8.42 15.77
N THR A 350 -24.87 -7.34 15.99
CA THR A 350 -24.28 -7.08 17.30
C THR A 350 -25.20 -6.16 18.10
N ARG A 351 -25.51 -6.53 19.34
CA ARG A 351 -26.10 -5.59 20.31
C ARG A 351 -25.03 -4.60 20.72
N PHE A 352 -25.29 -3.33 20.53
CA PHE A 352 -24.46 -2.27 21.09
C PHE A 352 -24.58 -2.23 22.60
N PRO A 353 -23.53 -1.77 23.34
CA PRO A 353 -23.70 -1.36 24.72
C PRO A 353 -24.83 -0.33 24.85
N SER A 354 -25.49 -0.27 25.97
CA SER A 354 -26.67 0.54 26.28
C SER A 354 -26.53 2.05 26.09
N SER A 355 -25.36 2.55 25.77
CA SER A 355 -25.05 3.97 25.50
C SER A 355 -25.17 4.40 24.04
N CYS A 356 -25.50 3.49 23.10
CA CYS A 356 -25.68 3.83 21.68
C CYS A 356 -27.15 4.12 21.36
N PRO A 357 -27.48 5.07 20.44
CA PRO A 357 -28.89 5.38 20.10
C PRO A 357 -29.66 4.12 19.70
N LYS A 358 -30.88 3.98 20.20
CA LYS A 358 -31.73 2.78 20.06
C LYS A 358 -32.18 2.44 18.64
N ASP A 359 -31.83 3.25 17.65
CA ASP A 359 -32.07 3.00 16.23
C ASP A 359 -30.96 2.08 15.67
N GLY A 360 -31.25 0.78 15.73
CA GLY A 360 -30.28 -0.29 15.41
C GLY A 360 -29.71 -0.17 14.01
N ILE A 361 -28.38 -0.19 13.92
CA ILE A 361 -27.59 -0.27 12.68
C ILE A 361 -27.27 -1.74 12.42
N THR A 362 -27.52 -2.23 11.22
CA THR A 362 -27.06 -3.56 10.77
C THR A 362 -25.67 -3.44 10.18
N ARG A 363 -24.74 -4.29 10.59
CA ARG A 363 -23.36 -4.33 10.10
C ARG A 363 -23.19 -5.48 9.12
N TYR A 364 -22.45 -5.22 8.06
CA TYR A 364 -22.06 -6.20 7.06
C TYR A 364 -20.54 -6.24 6.98
N PHE A 365 -19.98 -7.42 6.92
CA PHE A 365 -18.55 -7.62 6.72
C PHE A 365 -18.35 -8.41 5.43
N SER A 366 -17.34 -8.04 4.63
CA SER A 366 -16.79 -8.87 3.56
C SER A 366 -15.38 -9.29 3.94
N LEU A 367 -15.04 -10.49 3.60
CA LEU A 367 -13.70 -11.06 3.77
C LEU A 367 -12.87 -10.89 2.52
#